data_58d76e1f4e3a546f8fbac9904889e44b
#
_entry.id   58d76e1f4e3a546f8fbac9904889e44b
#
_cell.length_a   1.000
_cell.length_b   1.000
_cell.length_c   1.000
_cell.angle_alpha   90.00
_cell.angle_beta   90.00
_cell.angle_gamma   90.00
#
_symmetry.space_group_name_H-M   'P 1'
#
loop_
_entity.id
_entity.type
_entity.pdbx_description
1 polymer ?
#
loop_
_entity_poly.entity_id
_entity_poly.type
_entity_poly.pdbx_seq_one_letter_code
_entity_poly.pdbx_strand_id
1 'polypeptide(L)'
;MWDLEQGNPADFDISYTLPSGCAAALREGTADIGIIPAAAYATIPDLLILPGVAIATRRAVRSILLVSKVPIEQIRSVALDTSSMTSVALTKVLFTKWLGGERRYTPMSPDLKAMLRDHDAGLVIGDPALQVDRSQYVTLDLAEEWNRQTGKSFVFAFWAVRKKALRDAADGARLAAIFQMSRDHGLRPENLTAIARQWAPELKLTERDVIKYLTQNIHFDLDSQCLEGLQLYYRYAAEIGVLPSVLDLHFADAFTPQTNNF
;
A
#
# COMPACT_ATOMS: atom_id res chain seq x y z
N MET A 1 -10.58 4.20 -8.59
CA MET A 1 -11.96 4.53 -8.12
C MET A 1 -12.73 5.48 -9.06
N TRP A 2 -12.14 5.85 -10.21
CA TRP A 2 -12.69 6.91 -11.08
C TRP A 2 -14.17 6.74 -11.38
N ASP A 3 -14.57 5.59 -11.97
CA ASP A 3 -15.97 5.37 -12.36
C ASP A 3 -16.91 5.25 -11.15
N LEU A 4 -16.39 4.73 -10.04
CA LEU A 4 -17.16 4.59 -8.81
C LEU A 4 -17.47 5.94 -8.15
N GLU A 5 -16.68 6.98 -8.45
CA GLU A 5 -16.87 8.35 -7.93
C GLU A 5 -17.67 9.22 -8.91
N GLN A 6 -17.57 8.98 -10.21
CA GLN A 6 -18.21 9.79 -11.25
C GLN A 6 -19.58 9.23 -11.72
N GLY A 7 -19.74 7.94 -11.66
CA GLY A 7 -20.96 7.26 -12.05
C GLY A 7 -21.61 6.60 -10.85
N ASN A 8 -22.90 6.55 -10.78
CA ASN A 8 -23.60 5.82 -9.74
C ASN A 8 -23.55 4.31 -10.05
N PRO A 9 -22.62 3.54 -9.49
CA PRO A 9 -22.77 2.11 -9.45
C PRO A 9 -23.85 1.84 -8.41
N ALA A 10 -25.08 1.67 -8.84
CA ALA A 10 -26.24 1.36 -7.99
C ALA A 10 -26.01 0.17 -7.02
N ASP A 11 -24.87 -0.51 -7.15
CA ASP A 11 -24.51 -1.71 -6.43
C ASP A 11 -23.51 -1.48 -5.28
N PHE A 12 -22.99 -0.23 -5.06
CA PHE A 12 -21.99 0.04 -4.04
C PHE A 12 -22.39 1.19 -3.11
N ASP A 13 -22.30 0.95 -1.82
CA ASP A 13 -22.30 1.99 -0.79
C ASP A 13 -20.84 2.35 -0.47
N ILE A 14 -20.43 3.59 -0.83
CA ILE A 14 -19.02 4.01 -0.80
C ILE A 14 -18.77 4.87 0.45
N SER A 15 -17.78 4.45 1.24
CA SER A 15 -17.23 5.23 2.34
C SER A 15 -15.73 5.45 2.18
N TYR A 16 -15.20 6.56 2.71
CA TYR A 16 -13.79 6.92 2.59
C TYR A 16 -13.12 6.85 3.95
N THR A 17 -12.01 6.13 4.00
CA THR A 17 -11.14 6.04 5.17
C THR A 17 -9.70 5.73 4.75
N LEU A 18 -8.77 5.76 5.70
CA LEU A 18 -7.40 5.32 5.46
C LEU A 18 -7.36 3.81 5.18
N PRO A 19 -6.36 3.29 4.45
CA PRO A 19 -6.25 1.84 4.20
C PRO A 19 -6.24 0.98 5.47
N SER A 20 -5.68 1.49 6.56
CA SER A 20 -5.76 0.82 7.88
C SER A 20 -7.19 0.77 8.43
N GLY A 21 -8.00 1.81 8.19
CA GLY A 21 -9.42 1.83 8.52
C GLY A 21 -10.23 0.85 7.66
N CYS A 22 -9.92 0.75 6.35
CA CYS A 22 -10.51 -0.28 5.48
C CYS A 22 -10.21 -1.69 6.01
N ALA A 23 -8.97 -1.94 6.43
CA ALA A 23 -8.58 -3.23 7.01
C ALA A 23 -9.36 -3.55 8.29
N ALA A 24 -9.57 -2.56 9.16
CA ALA A 24 -10.41 -2.71 10.36
C ALA A 24 -11.87 -3.03 9.98
N ALA A 25 -12.46 -2.28 9.06
CA ALA A 25 -13.83 -2.49 8.61
C ALA A 25 -14.06 -3.87 7.97
N LEU A 26 -13.10 -4.37 7.18
CA LEU A 26 -13.15 -5.74 6.63
C LEU A 26 -13.05 -6.80 7.75
N ARG A 27 -12.18 -6.60 8.74
CA ARG A 27 -12.03 -7.51 9.89
C ARG A 27 -13.31 -7.56 10.73
N GLU A 28 -13.92 -6.43 11.00
CA GLU A 28 -15.14 -6.30 11.79
C GLU A 28 -16.40 -6.70 11.00
N GLY A 29 -16.29 -6.70 9.67
CA GLY A 29 -17.40 -7.02 8.79
C GLY A 29 -18.39 -5.90 8.56
N THR A 30 -17.98 -4.67 8.79
CA THR A 30 -18.74 -3.46 8.50
C THR A 30 -18.54 -2.96 7.07
N ALA A 31 -17.55 -3.48 6.35
CA ALA A 31 -17.38 -3.33 4.92
C ALA A 31 -17.16 -4.70 4.27
N ASP A 32 -17.55 -4.84 3.00
CA ASP A 32 -17.36 -6.07 2.23
C ASP A 32 -16.13 -6.01 1.33
N ILE A 33 -15.78 -4.82 0.84
CA ILE A 33 -14.67 -4.59 -0.08
C ILE A 33 -13.88 -3.38 0.43
N GLY A 34 -12.55 -3.43 0.30
CA GLY A 34 -11.72 -2.28 0.67
C GLY A 34 -10.30 -2.40 0.13
N ILE A 35 -9.66 -1.23 -0.04
CA ILE A 35 -8.22 -1.21 -0.27
C ILE A 35 -7.52 -1.34 1.07
N ILE A 36 -6.70 -2.38 1.23
CA ILE A 36 -6.03 -2.68 2.50
C ILE A 36 -4.51 -2.64 2.35
N PRO A 37 -3.77 -2.30 3.42
CA PRO A 37 -2.33 -2.49 3.43
C PRO A 37 -2.00 -3.97 3.16
N ALA A 38 -1.00 -4.23 2.32
CA ALA A 38 -0.58 -5.60 2.04
C ALA A 38 -0.31 -6.41 3.33
N ALA A 39 0.32 -5.79 4.34
CA ALA A 39 0.56 -6.43 5.63
C ALA A 39 -0.73 -6.87 6.35
N ALA A 40 -1.85 -6.18 6.15
CA ALA A 40 -3.11 -6.50 6.82
C ALA A 40 -3.69 -7.83 6.32
N TYR A 41 -3.47 -8.19 5.05
CA TYR A 41 -3.92 -9.47 4.49
C TYR A 41 -3.41 -10.68 5.29
N ALA A 42 -2.18 -10.62 5.76
CA ALA A 42 -1.60 -11.68 6.59
C ALA A 42 -2.29 -11.88 7.96
N THR A 43 -3.13 -10.95 8.37
CA THR A 43 -3.74 -10.92 9.72
C THR A 43 -5.26 -10.98 9.73
N ILE A 44 -5.88 -10.95 8.57
CA ILE A 44 -7.35 -10.97 8.43
C ILE A 44 -7.74 -12.23 7.69
N PRO A 45 -8.46 -13.16 8.33
CA PRO A 45 -8.90 -14.38 7.66
C PRO A 45 -9.99 -14.10 6.63
N ASP A 46 -10.20 -15.07 5.73
CA ASP A 46 -11.32 -15.09 4.77
C ASP A 46 -11.39 -13.84 3.85
N LEU A 47 -10.24 -13.27 3.51
CA LEU A 47 -10.12 -12.27 2.47
C LEU A 47 -9.67 -12.90 1.15
N LEU A 48 -10.24 -12.38 0.06
CA LEU A 48 -9.84 -12.69 -1.31
C LEU A 48 -9.31 -11.41 -1.96
N ILE A 49 -8.25 -11.53 -2.73
CA ILE A 49 -7.62 -10.43 -3.45
C ILE A 49 -8.40 -10.19 -4.76
N LEU A 50 -8.73 -8.93 -5.05
CA LEU A 50 -9.22 -8.55 -6.37
C LEU A 50 -8.03 -8.49 -7.34
N PRO A 51 -7.99 -9.36 -8.39
CA PRO A 51 -6.87 -9.38 -9.31
C PRO A 51 -6.75 -8.08 -10.11
N GLY A 52 -5.53 -7.73 -10.49
CA GLY A 52 -5.21 -6.63 -11.37
C GLY A 52 -5.34 -5.23 -10.79
N VAL A 53 -5.58 -5.05 -9.47
CA VAL A 53 -5.74 -3.71 -8.87
C VAL A 53 -4.95 -3.58 -7.56
N ALA A 54 -4.00 -2.65 -7.53
CA ALA A 54 -3.12 -2.44 -6.39
C ALA A 54 -2.59 -1.00 -6.31
N ILE A 55 -1.94 -0.68 -5.22
CA ILE A 55 -0.99 0.42 -5.08
C ILE A 55 0.38 -0.21 -4.92
N ALA A 56 1.14 -0.21 -5.99
CA ALA A 56 2.46 -0.80 -6.08
C ALA A 56 3.46 0.16 -6.72
N THR A 57 4.71 -0.24 -6.80
CA THR A 57 5.73 0.46 -7.58
C THR A 57 6.79 -0.51 -8.07
N ARG A 58 7.40 -0.17 -9.20
CA ARG A 58 8.51 -0.94 -9.77
C ARG A 58 9.87 -0.39 -9.37
N ARG A 59 9.92 0.83 -8.84
CA ARG A 59 11.15 1.52 -8.40
C ARG A 59 10.84 2.43 -7.22
N ALA A 60 11.22 3.71 -7.27
CA ALA A 60 10.93 4.69 -6.25
C ALA A 60 9.43 5.03 -6.20
N VAL A 61 8.84 5.03 -5.02
CA VAL A 61 7.44 5.42 -4.80
C VAL A 61 7.27 6.91 -4.47
N ARG A 62 8.29 7.56 -3.97
CA ARG A 62 8.36 8.96 -3.51
C ARG A 62 7.51 9.32 -2.29
N SER A 63 6.42 8.64 -2.07
CA SER A 63 5.46 8.90 -1.00
C SER A 63 5.63 8.00 0.23
N ILE A 64 6.74 7.26 0.33
CA ILE A 64 7.02 6.41 1.50
C ILE A 64 8.51 6.51 1.79
N LEU A 65 8.84 7.34 2.78
CA LEU A 65 10.20 7.75 3.06
C LEU A 65 10.59 7.48 4.50
N LEU A 66 11.78 6.94 4.68
CA LEU A 66 12.52 7.09 5.90
C LEU A 66 13.31 8.40 5.82
N VAL A 67 13.00 9.34 6.69
CA VAL A 67 13.65 10.67 6.78
C VAL A 67 14.54 10.68 8.00
N SER A 68 15.83 11.02 7.84
CA SER A 68 16.82 10.90 8.91
C SER A 68 17.65 12.18 9.09
N LYS A 69 17.99 12.47 10.35
CA LYS A 69 18.93 13.53 10.73
C LYS A 69 20.41 13.10 10.58
N VAL A 70 20.64 11.80 10.47
CA VAL A 70 21.97 11.18 10.45
C VAL A 70 22.11 10.27 9.22
N PRO A 71 23.31 9.89 8.81
CA PRO A 71 23.51 8.85 7.80
C PRO A 71 22.78 7.56 8.16
N ILE A 72 22.33 6.80 7.16
CA ILE A 72 21.49 5.58 7.36
C ILE A 72 22.17 4.58 8.31
N GLU A 73 23.47 4.42 8.20
CA GLU A 73 24.27 3.48 9.01
C GLU A 73 24.36 3.89 10.49
N GLN A 74 24.11 5.16 10.78
CA GLN A 74 24.16 5.73 12.12
C GLN A 74 22.80 5.76 12.83
N ILE A 75 21.72 5.44 12.14
CA ILE A 75 20.39 5.39 12.73
C ILE A 75 20.36 4.34 13.83
N ARG A 76 19.90 4.71 15.03
CA ARG A 76 19.70 3.84 16.20
C ARG A 76 18.24 3.76 16.60
N SER A 77 17.46 4.79 16.29
CA SER A 77 16.04 4.92 16.65
C SER A 77 15.20 5.43 15.50
N VAL A 78 14.04 4.82 15.32
CA VAL A 78 13.10 5.15 14.23
C VAL A 78 11.70 5.35 14.80
N ALA A 79 11.11 6.51 14.58
CA ALA A 79 9.69 6.74 14.75
C ALA A 79 8.92 6.15 13.56
N LEU A 80 7.94 5.31 13.83
CA LEU A 80 7.15 4.59 12.82
C LEU A 80 5.75 5.18 12.72
N ASP A 81 5.36 5.62 11.54
CA ASP A 81 4.00 6.10 11.24
C ASP A 81 2.97 4.99 11.48
N THR A 82 2.06 5.22 12.42
CA THR A 82 1.02 4.26 12.82
C THR A 82 -0.07 4.06 11.77
N SER A 83 -0.14 4.90 10.74
CA SER A 83 -1.13 4.78 9.66
C SER A 83 -0.77 3.70 8.63
N SER A 84 0.47 3.17 8.61
CA SER A 84 0.94 2.24 7.59
C SER A 84 1.53 0.95 8.15
N MET A 85 0.75 -0.11 8.16
CA MET A 85 1.23 -1.46 8.56
C MET A 85 2.30 -2.00 7.61
N THR A 86 2.10 -1.87 6.29
CA THR A 86 3.01 -2.42 5.27
C THR A 86 4.37 -1.74 5.31
N SER A 87 4.40 -0.40 5.37
CA SER A 87 5.66 0.36 5.39
C SER A 87 6.43 0.17 6.69
N VAL A 88 5.72 0.01 7.81
CA VAL A 88 6.33 -0.34 9.11
C VAL A 88 7.03 -1.69 9.03
N ALA A 89 6.37 -2.72 8.52
CA ALA A 89 6.97 -4.04 8.37
C ALA A 89 8.14 -4.02 7.36
N LEU A 90 7.99 -3.31 6.22
CA LEU A 90 9.06 -3.13 5.24
C LEU A 90 10.29 -2.45 5.86
N THR A 91 10.11 -1.39 6.65
CA THR A 91 11.21 -0.72 7.35
C THR A 91 12.01 -1.71 8.20
N LYS A 92 11.31 -2.54 8.99
CA LYS A 92 11.96 -3.56 9.83
C LYS A 92 12.68 -4.61 8.99
N VAL A 93 12.08 -5.08 7.88
CA VAL A 93 12.70 -6.02 6.94
C VAL A 93 14.00 -5.43 6.38
N LEU A 94 13.96 -4.19 5.87
CA LEU A 94 15.12 -3.53 5.27
C LEU A 94 16.26 -3.39 6.27
N PHE A 95 15.98 -2.91 7.48
CA PHE A 95 17.01 -2.79 8.51
C PHE A 95 17.58 -4.15 8.91
N THR A 96 16.74 -5.12 9.21
CA THR A 96 17.20 -6.43 9.70
C THR A 96 18.05 -7.16 8.65
N LYS A 97 17.65 -7.09 7.38
CA LYS A 97 18.33 -7.85 6.32
C LYS A 97 19.53 -7.14 5.70
N TRP A 98 19.50 -5.79 5.57
CA TRP A 98 20.49 -5.10 4.73
C TRP A 98 21.05 -3.80 5.31
N LEU A 99 20.35 -3.13 6.22
CA LEU A 99 20.74 -1.80 6.70
C LEU A 99 21.38 -1.83 8.11
N GLY A 100 22.03 -2.92 8.47
CA GLY A 100 22.86 -3.02 9.66
C GLY A 100 22.12 -3.48 10.92
N GLY A 101 21.01 -4.24 10.77
CA GLY A 101 20.33 -4.94 11.86
C GLY A 101 19.21 -4.14 12.51
N GLU A 102 18.70 -4.65 13.60
CA GLU A 102 17.53 -4.13 14.31
C GLU A 102 17.77 -2.73 14.91
N ARG A 103 16.72 -1.94 15.03
CA ARG A 103 16.71 -0.58 15.59
C ARG A 103 15.69 -0.50 16.72
N ARG A 104 15.78 0.54 17.54
CA ARG A 104 14.71 0.89 18.47
C ARG A 104 13.58 1.54 17.68
N TYR A 105 12.41 0.93 17.67
CA TYR A 105 11.22 1.38 16.96
C TYR A 105 10.18 1.93 17.93
N THR A 106 9.61 3.11 17.61
CA THR A 106 8.55 3.75 18.41
C THR A 106 7.38 4.11 17.49
N PRO A 107 6.19 3.54 17.68
CA PRO A 107 4.98 3.96 16.97
C PRO A 107 4.65 5.42 17.30
N MET A 108 4.40 6.25 16.27
CA MET A 108 4.04 7.66 16.45
C MET A 108 3.04 8.10 15.38
N SER A 109 2.27 9.14 15.68
CA SER A 109 1.48 9.84 14.66
C SER A 109 2.39 10.49 13.62
N PRO A 110 1.94 10.70 12.36
CA PRO A 110 2.76 11.18 11.25
C PRO A 110 3.09 12.69 11.36
N ASP A 111 3.79 13.10 12.39
CA ASP A 111 4.39 14.43 12.56
C ASP A 111 5.91 14.31 12.49
N LEU A 112 6.48 14.61 11.33
CA LEU A 112 7.92 14.47 11.09
C LEU A 112 8.76 15.31 12.08
N LYS A 113 8.31 16.50 12.46
CA LYS A 113 9.06 17.36 13.41
C LYS A 113 9.10 16.72 14.81
N ALA A 114 7.97 16.22 15.28
CA ALA A 114 7.89 15.50 16.55
C ALA A 114 8.71 14.20 16.50
N MET A 115 8.60 13.43 15.41
CA MET A 115 9.38 12.22 15.21
C MET A 115 10.89 12.48 15.30
N LEU A 116 11.38 13.47 14.54
CA LEU A 116 12.82 13.79 14.49
C LEU A 116 13.34 14.51 15.72
N ARG A 117 12.50 15.06 16.59
CA ARG A 117 12.94 15.62 17.87
C ARG A 117 13.55 14.54 18.77
N ASP A 118 12.91 13.37 18.84
CA ASP A 118 13.23 12.33 19.83
C ASP A 118 13.88 11.09 19.19
N HIS A 119 13.93 10.99 17.85
CA HIS A 119 14.48 9.86 17.10
C HIS A 119 15.47 10.31 16.03
N ASP A 120 16.35 9.42 15.61
CA ASP A 120 17.31 9.67 14.51
C ASP A 120 16.61 9.74 13.17
N ALA A 121 15.56 8.94 12.99
CA ALA A 121 14.77 8.89 11.77
C ALA A 121 13.27 8.75 12.05
N GLY A 122 12.45 9.18 11.09
CA GLY A 122 11.01 9.00 11.05
C GLY A 122 10.56 8.38 9.73
N LEU A 123 9.71 7.36 9.81
CA LEU A 123 8.98 6.84 8.66
C LEU A 123 7.76 7.72 8.44
N VAL A 124 7.63 8.30 7.25
CA VAL A 124 6.46 9.08 6.84
C VAL A 124 5.92 8.56 5.51
N ILE A 125 4.60 8.58 5.37
CA ILE A 125 3.92 8.07 4.19
C ILE A 125 2.91 9.07 3.62
N GLY A 126 2.50 8.84 2.36
CA GLY A 126 1.47 9.61 1.68
C GLY A 126 1.88 11.06 1.44
N ASP A 127 0.92 11.97 1.58
CA ASP A 127 1.07 13.39 1.30
C ASP A 127 2.18 14.06 2.13
N PRO A 128 2.32 13.78 3.44
CA PRO A 128 3.47 14.28 4.21
C PRO A 128 4.82 13.91 3.62
N ALA A 129 4.96 12.70 3.08
CA ALA A 129 6.22 12.26 2.46
C ALA A 129 6.51 12.99 1.14
N LEU A 130 5.48 13.27 0.33
CA LEU A 130 5.62 14.04 -0.90
C LEU A 130 6.07 15.49 -0.65
N GLN A 131 5.78 16.05 0.53
CA GLN A 131 6.11 17.42 0.93
C GLN A 131 7.45 17.53 1.66
N VAL A 132 8.16 16.43 1.89
CA VAL A 132 9.49 16.48 2.55
C VAL A 132 10.50 17.23 1.69
N ASP A 133 11.12 18.25 2.27
CA ASP A 133 12.28 18.90 1.67
C ASP A 133 13.52 18.01 1.79
N ARG A 134 13.79 17.27 0.75
CA ARG A 134 14.90 16.30 0.70
C ARG A 134 16.29 16.96 0.71
N SER A 135 16.38 18.26 0.59
CA SER A 135 17.66 18.98 0.71
C SER A 135 18.12 19.14 2.16
N GLN A 136 17.18 19.05 3.12
CA GLN A 136 17.44 19.24 4.54
C GLN A 136 17.72 17.94 5.30
N TYR A 137 17.40 16.79 4.71
CA TYR A 137 17.47 15.49 5.38
C TYR A 137 18.11 14.41 4.53
N VAL A 138 18.70 13.42 5.17
CA VAL A 138 18.99 12.15 4.52
C VAL A 138 17.66 11.40 4.35
N THR A 139 17.33 11.04 3.12
CA THR A 139 16.07 10.34 2.82
C THR A 139 16.34 9.01 2.13
N LEU A 140 15.59 7.98 2.53
CA LEU A 140 15.57 6.68 1.90
C LEU A 140 14.16 6.37 1.43
N ASP A 141 13.95 6.23 0.13
CA ASP A 141 12.70 5.72 -0.43
C ASP A 141 12.65 4.21 -0.22
N LEU A 142 11.67 3.74 0.56
CA LEU A 142 11.65 2.33 0.97
C LEU A 142 11.45 1.37 -0.20
N ALA A 143 10.70 1.78 -1.21
CA ALA A 143 10.48 0.93 -2.38
C ALA A 143 11.69 0.90 -3.30
N GLU A 144 12.39 2.01 -3.47
CA GLU A 144 13.65 2.06 -4.22
C GLU A 144 14.70 1.18 -3.56
N GLU A 145 14.80 1.25 -2.23
CA GLU A 145 15.71 0.39 -1.48
C GLU A 145 15.33 -1.08 -1.58
N TRP A 146 14.04 -1.42 -1.47
CA TRP A 146 13.56 -2.78 -1.71
C TRP A 146 13.94 -3.29 -3.11
N ASN A 147 13.69 -2.47 -4.13
CA ASN A 147 14.04 -2.83 -5.51
C ASN A 147 15.56 -2.99 -5.69
N ARG A 148 16.37 -2.13 -5.07
CA ARG A 148 17.84 -2.23 -5.08
C ARG A 148 18.34 -3.54 -4.49
N GLN A 149 17.73 -3.99 -3.39
CA GLN A 149 18.13 -5.20 -2.67
C GLN A 149 17.62 -6.50 -3.30
N THR A 150 16.44 -6.46 -3.93
CA THR A 150 15.73 -7.68 -4.37
C THR A 150 15.52 -7.77 -5.88
N GLY A 151 15.63 -6.66 -6.60
CA GLY A 151 15.23 -6.56 -8.01
C GLY A 151 13.73 -6.67 -8.25
N LYS A 152 12.89 -6.69 -7.19
CA LYS A 152 11.45 -6.91 -7.29
C LYS A 152 10.65 -5.62 -7.12
N SER A 153 9.44 -5.60 -7.71
CA SER A 153 8.40 -4.60 -7.43
C SER A 153 7.96 -4.68 -5.97
N PHE A 154 7.40 -3.59 -5.44
CA PHE A 154 6.82 -3.58 -4.10
C PHE A 154 5.33 -3.23 -4.14
N VAL A 155 4.52 -4.00 -3.40
CA VAL A 155 3.07 -3.79 -3.26
C VAL A 155 2.76 -3.25 -1.87
N PHE A 156 2.22 -2.03 -1.81
CA PHE A 156 1.86 -1.39 -0.53
C PHE A 156 0.45 -1.72 -0.09
N ALA A 157 -0.49 -1.76 -1.04
CA ALA A 157 -1.89 -2.04 -0.80
C ALA A 157 -2.52 -2.69 -2.04
N PHE A 158 -3.60 -3.42 -1.85
CA PHE A 158 -4.43 -3.96 -2.91
C PHE A 158 -5.89 -4.03 -2.47
N TRP A 159 -6.78 -4.18 -3.43
CA TRP A 159 -8.18 -4.36 -3.14
C TRP A 159 -8.46 -5.78 -2.70
N ALA A 160 -9.18 -5.91 -1.60
CA ALA A 160 -9.62 -7.18 -1.04
C ALA A 160 -11.13 -7.18 -0.82
N VAL A 161 -11.71 -8.36 -0.91
CA VAL A 161 -13.13 -8.63 -0.66
C VAL A 161 -13.26 -9.74 0.37
N ARG A 162 -14.26 -9.65 1.24
CA ARG A 162 -14.58 -10.72 2.19
C ARG A 162 -15.17 -11.90 1.43
N LYS A 163 -14.66 -13.10 1.71
CA LYS A 163 -15.13 -14.33 1.07
C LYS A 163 -16.64 -14.50 1.08
N LYS A 164 -17.29 -14.15 2.20
CA LYS A 164 -18.75 -14.25 2.37
C LYS A 164 -19.58 -13.22 1.59
N ALA A 165 -18.94 -12.20 1.03
CA ALA A 165 -19.59 -11.22 0.17
C ALA A 165 -19.72 -11.69 -1.29
N LEU A 166 -19.07 -12.81 -1.64
CA LEU A 166 -19.13 -13.40 -2.97
C LEU A 166 -19.92 -14.71 -2.93
N ARG A 167 -20.72 -14.95 -3.93
CA ARG A 167 -21.43 -16.22 -4.15
C ARG A 167 -20.52 -17.28 -4.78
N ASP A 168 -19.70 -16.86 -5.74
CA ASP A 168 -18.82 -17.72 -6.53
C ASP A 168 -17.68 -16.94 -7.21
N ALA A 169 -16.86 -17.62 -8.00
CA ALA A 169 -15.78 -17.02 -8.78
C ALA A 169 -16.28 -16.06 -9.86
N ALA A 170 -17.49 -16.25 -10.40
CA ALA A 170 -18.04 -15.36 -11.42
C ALA A 170 -18.38 -13.98 -10.84
N ASP A 171 -18.90 -13.92 -9.60
CA ASP A 171 -19.07 -12.66 -8.87
C ASP A 171 -17.72 -11.99 -8.64
N GLY A 172 -16.70 -12.75 -8.25
CA GLY A 172 -15.33 -12.25 -8.07
C GLY A 172 -14.72 -11.69 -9.33
N ALA A 173 -14.88 -12.38 -10.46
CA ALA A 173 -14.41 -11.94 -11.77
C ALA A 173 -15.13 -10.66 -12.24
N ARG A 174 -16.45 -10.59 -12.06
CA ARG A 174 -17.24 -9.40 -12.37
C ARG A 174 -16.78 -8.19 -11.55
N LEU A 175 -16.58 -8.40 -10.26
CA LEU A 175 -16.10 -7.36 -9.36
C LEU A 175 -14.71 -6.88 -9.76
N ALA A 176 -13.78 -7.79 -10.04
CA ALA A 176 -12.45 -7.47 -10.52
C ALA A 176 -12.48 -6.63 -11.80
N ALA A 177 -13.33 -7.00 -12.76
CA ALA A 177 -13.47 -6.26 -14.02
C ALA A 177 -13.96 -4.81 -13.81
N ILE A 178 -14.89 -4.57 -12.87
CA ILE A 178 -15.36 -3.22 -12.51
C ILE A 178 -14.19 -2.37 -11.99
N PHE A 179 -13.40 -2.91 -11.06
CA PHE A 179 -12.27 -2.18 -10.47
C PHE A 179 -11.13 -1.96 -11.47
N GLN A 180 -10.83 -2.94 -12.32
CA GLN A 180 -9.83 -2.80 -13.38
C GLN A 180 -10.26 -1.73 -14.40
N MET A 181 -11.51 -1.74 -14.84
CA MET A 181 -12.04 -0.74 -15.76
C MET A 181 -11.99 0.67 -15.14
N SER A 182 -12.37 0.81 -13.88
CA SER A 182 -12.29 2.08 -13.16
C SER A 182 -10.85 2.58 -13.00
N ARG A 183 -9.88 1.69 -12.77
CA ARG A 183 -8.44 2.00 -12.80
C ARG A 183 -8.03 2.52 -14.18
N ASP A 184 -8.36 1.80 -15.23
CA ASP A 184 -7.95 2.12 -16.61
C ASP A 184 -8.57 3.44 -17.09
N HIS A 185 -9.80 3.71 -16.73
CA HIS A 185 -10.45 4.99 -17.00
C HIS A 185 -9.78 6.13 -16.22
N GLY A 186 -9.47 5.95 -14.94
CA GLY A 186 -8.77 6.95 -14.14
C GLY A 186 -7.37 7.30 -14.67
N LEU A 187 -6.72 6.37 -15.37
CA LEU A 187 -5.41 6.56 -15.98
C LEU A 187 -5.43 7.19 -17.39
N ARG A 188 -6.59 7.48 -17.95
CA ARG A 188 -6.68 8.21 -19.22
C ARG A 188 -6.16 9.63 -19.07
N PRO A 189 -5.48 10.20 -20.10
CA PRO A 189 -4.85 11.52 -20.00
C PRO A 189 -5.79 12.64 -19.54
N GLU A 190 -7.03 12.64 -20.04
CA GLU A 190 -8.05 13.61 -19.65
C GLU A 190 -8.44 13.51 -18.17
N ASN A 191 -8.57 12.30 -17.65
CA ASN A 191 -8.93 12.04 -16.26
C ASN A 191 -7.76 12.29 -15.32
N LEU A 192 -6.54 11.92 -15.71
CA LEU A 192 -5.31 12.27 -14.98
C LEU A 192 -5.15 13.80 -14.85
N THR A 193 -5.50 14.54 -15.91
CA THR A 193 -5.46 16.01 -15.87
C THR A 193 -6.50 16.57 -14.89
N ALA A 194 -7.70 16.01 -14.87
CA ALA A 194 -8.75 16.41 -13.92
C ALA A 194 -8.34 16.10 -12.47
N ILE A 195 -7.81 14.91 -12.22
CA ILE A 195 -7.27 14.49 -10.90
C ILE A 195 -6.13 15.44 -10.47
N ALA A 196 -5.18 15.72 -11.36
CA ALA A 196 -4.04 16.57 -11.03
C ALA A 196 -4.49 18.01 -10.70
N ARG A 197 -5.44 18.56 -11.45
CA ARG A 197 -5.99 19.90 -11.18
C ARG A 197 -6.68 19.96 -9.81
N GLN A 198 -7.41 18.92 -9.45
CA GLN A 198 -8.08 18.84 -8.15
C GLN A 198 -7.09 18.77 -7.00
N TRP A 199 -6.08 17.88 -7.09
CA TRP A 199 -5.22 17.52 -5.95
C TRP A 199 -3.93 18.36 -5.84
N ALA A 200 -3.44 18.96 -6.92
CA ALA A 200 -2.19 19.72 -6.89
C ALA A 200 -2.16 20.82 -5.82
N PRO A 201 -3.22 21.64 -5.62
CA PRO A 201 -3.23 22.67 -4.58
C PRO A 201 -3.13 22.09 -3.16
N GLU A 202 -3.84 20.99 -2.88
CA GLU A 202 -3.87 20.35 -1.56
C GLU A 202 -2.52 19.70 -1.23
N LEU A 203 -1.90 19.06 -2.24
CA LEU A 203 -0.58 18.44 -2.12
C LEU A 203 0.57 19.45 -2.13
N LYS A 204 0.31 20.73 -2.47
CA LYS A 204 1.33 21.77 -2.70
C LYS A 204 2.34 21.36 -3.76
N LEU A 205 1.87 20.66 -4.79
CA LEU A 205 2.62 20.21 -5.95
C LEU A 205 2.11 20.90 -7.22
N THR A 206 2.88 20.82 -8.31
CA THR A 206 2.36 21.19 -9.63
C THR A 206 1.48 20.07 -10.20
N GLU A 207 0.52 20.42 -11.09
CA GLU A 207 -0.27 19.40 -11.83
C GLU A 207 0.63 18.40 -12.53
N ARG A 208 1.73 18.86 -13.12
CA ARG A 208 2.75 18.02 -13.77
C ARG A 208 3.39 17.01 -12.80
N ASP A 209 3.69 17.44 -11.57
CA ASP A 209 4.29 16.55 -10.57
C ASP A 209 3.29 15.49 -10.09
N VAL A 210 2.01 15.85 -9.96
CA VAL A 210 0.93 14.90 -9.64
C VAL A 210 0.79 13.87 -10.77
N ILE A 211 0.71 14.30 -12.03
CA ILE A 211 0.64 13.37 -13.18
C ILE A 211 1.86 12.46 -13.20
N LYS A 212 3.07 13.02 -13.02
CA LYS A 212 4.30 12.25 -12.96
C LYS A 212 4.28 11.23 -11.83
N TYR A 213 3.83 11.61 -10.65
CA TYR A 213 3.69 10.72 -9.51
C TYR A 213 2.76 9.55 -9.84
N LEU A 214 1.56 9.82 -10.35
CA LEU A 214 0.56 8.81 -10.68
C LEU A 214 0.99 7.88 -11.82
N THR A 215 1.79 8.36 -12.78
CA THR A 215 2.14 7.57 -13.98
C THR A 215 3.52 6.93 -13.95
N GLN A 216 4.45 7.45 -13.12
CA GLN A 216 5.84 6.99 -13.10
C GLN A 216 6.27 6.37 -11.77
N ASN A 217 5.61 6.75 -10.66
CA ASN A 217 5.95 6.25 -9.34
C ASN A 217 4.95 5.19 -8.85
N ILE A 218 3.67 5.36 -9.14
CA ILE A 218 2.66 4.37 -8.78
C ILE A 218 2.39 3.41 -9.94
N HIS A 219 2.34 2.13 -9.61
CA HIS A 219 1.89 1.05 -10.49
C HIS A 219 0.58 0.50 -9.94
N PHE A 220 -0.49 0.63 -10.72
CA PHE A 220 -1.84 0.31 -10.26
C PHE A 220 -2.30 -1.11 -10.62
N ASP A 221 -1.48 -1.87 -11.33
CA ASP A 221 -1.78 -3.25 -11.69
C ASP A 221 -1.11 -4.23 -10.72
N LEU A 222 -1.86 -5.22 -10.26
CA LEU A 222 -1.33 -6.35 -9.48
C LEU A 222 -0.91 -7.48 -10.45
N ASP A 223 0.13 -7.22 -11.21
CA ASP A 223 0.68 -8.14 -12.19
C ASP A 223 1.59 -9.24 -11.56
N SER A 224 2.09 -10.15 -12.40
CA SER A 224 2.96 -11.24 -11.95
C SER A 224 4.23 -10.76 -11.25
N GLN A 225 4.83 -9.65 -11.70
CA GLN A 225 6.04 -9.08 -11.06
C GLN A 225 5.70 -8.50 -9.67
N CYS A 226 4.51 -7.91 -9.51
CA CYS A 226 4.00 -7.47 -8.22
C CYS A 226 3.75 -8.64 -7.28
N LEU A 227 3.16 -9.74 -7.79
CA LEU A 227 2.90 -10.93 -6.98
C LEU A 227 4.19 -11.62 -6.51
N GLU A 228 5.21 -11.70 -7.35
CA GLU A 228 6.54 -12.20 -6.93
C GLU A 228 7.16 -11.34 -5.81
N GLY A 229 7.07 -10.02 -5.94
CA GLY A 229 7.54 -9.09 -4.90
C GLY A 229 6.75 -9.21 -3.61
N LEU A 230 5.42 -9.34 -3.70
CA LEU A 230 4.53 -9.50 -2.56
C LEU A 230 4.80 -10.81 -1.78
N GLN A 231 4.97 -11.93 -2.49
CA GLN A 231 5.33 -13.20 -1.87
C GLN A 231 6.70 -13.13 -1.18
N LEU A 232 7.68 -12.49 -1.81
CA LEU A 232 9.00 -12.27 -1.21
C LEU A 232 8.91 -11.41 0.06
N TYR A 233 8.11 -10.35 0.02
CA TYR A 233 7.86 -9.49 1.18
C TYR A 233 7.27 -10.27 2.35
N TYR A 234 6.21 -11.07 2.12
CA TYR A 234 5.61 -11.88 3.17
C TYR A 234 6.60 -12.88 3.77
N ARG A 235 7.40 -13.54 2.92
CA ARG A 235 8.44 -14.46 3.38
C ARG A 235 9.43 -13.76 4.30
N TYR A 236 9.98 -12.62 3.89
CA TYR A 236 10.97 -11.89 4.70
C TYR A 236 10.37 -11.31 5.97
N ALA A 237 9.13 -10.83 5.92
CA ALA A 237 8.43 -10.32 7.09
C ALA A 237 8.14 -11.43 8.12
N ALA A 238 7.81 -12.64 7.65
CA ALA A 238 7.62 -13.81 8.51
C ALA A 238 8.95 -14.32 9.09
N GLU A 239 10.03 -14.38 8.29
CA GLU A 239 11.36 -14.78 8.75
C GLU A 239 11.89 -13.92 9.91
N ILE A 240 11.57 -12.64 9.94
CA ILE A 240 11.96 -11.73 11.04
C ILE A 240 10.85 -11.56 12.10
N GLY A 241 9.76 -12.31 12.02
CA GLY A 241 8.69 -12.35 13.00
C GLY A 241 7.81 -11.10 13.07
N VAL A 242 7.77 -10.25 12.04
CA VAL A 242 6.92 -9.03 12.03
C VAL A 242 5.54 -9.26 11.44
N LEU A 243 5.36 -10.30 10.64
CA LEU A 243 4.05 -10.74 10.13
C LEU A 243 3.92 -12.26 10.27
N PRO A 244 2.69 -12.80 10.34
CA PRO A 244 2.46 -14.22 10.15
C PRO A 244 2.91 -14.68 8.76
N SER A 245 3.21 -15.98 8.62
CA SER A 245 3.49 -16.56 7.32
C SER A 245 2.24 -16.53 6.44
N VAL A 246 2.40 -16.11 5.19
CA VAL A 246 1.38 -16.19 4.13
C VAL A 246 1.88 -17.19 3.10
N LEU A 247 1.29 -18.37 3.09
CA LEU A 247 1.67 -19.44 2.17
C LEU A 247 1.05 -19.24 0.79
N ASP A 248 -0.26 -18.93 0.75
CA ASP A 248 -1.02 -18.83 -0.48
C ASP A 248 -1.77 -17.49 -0.57
N LEU A 249 -1.81 -16.93 -1.78
CA LEU A 249 -2.64 -15.78 -2.12
C LEU A 249 -3.93 -16.29 -2.75
N HIS A 250 -5.06 -15.93 -2.15
CA HIS A 250 -6.38 -16.35 -2.65
C HIS A 250 -7.05 -15.21 -3.41
N PHE A 251 -7.47 -15.49 -4.65
CA PHE A 251 -8.07 -14.51 -5.55
C PHE A 251 -9.57 -14.69 -5.68
N ALA A 252 -10.28 -13.59 -5.89
CA ALA A 252 -11.73 -13.56 -5.95
C ALA A 252 -12.29 -14.27 -7.19
N ASP A 253 -11.59 -14.20 -8.33
CA ASP A 253 -11.95 -14.84 -9.60
C ASP A 253 -11.63 -16.35 -9.65
N ALA A 254 -10.89 -16.87 -8.68
CA ALA A 254 -10.59 -18.30 -8.54
C ALA A 254 -11.31 -18.94 -7.32
N PHE A 255 -12.22 -18.19 -6.68
CA PHE A 255 -12.90 -18.63 -5.49
C PHE A 255 -13.92 -19.75 -5.77
N THR A 256 -13.79 -20.88 -5.09
CA THR A 256 -14.78 -21.97 -5.08
C THR A 256 -15.45 -21.99 -3.71
N PRO A 257 -16.79 -21.79 -3.63
CA PRO A 257 -17.52 -21.94 -2.37
C PRO A 257 -17.33 -23.32 -1.79
N GLN A 258 -17.08 -23.41 -0.50
CA GLN A 258 -17.17 -24.72 0.17
C GLN A 258 -18.65 -25.13 0.14
N THR A 259 -18.96 -26.23 -0.55
CA THR A 259 -20.25 -26.89 -0.42
C THR A 259 -20.31 -27.46 1.00
N ASN A 260 -21.12 -26.83 1.87
CA ASN A 260 -21.50 -27.47 3.12
C ASN A 260 -22.32 -28.70 2.74
N ASN A 261 -21.71 -29.87 2.73
CA ASN A 261 -22.44 -31.11 2.77
C ASN A 261 -23.08 -31.21 4.17
N PHE A 262 -24.39 -30.88 4.24
CA PHE A 262 -25.25 -31.22 5.37
C PHE A 262 -25.58 -32.69 5.33
#